data_a58c52712db7e24de482ddf5d2259e26
#
_entry.id   a58c52712db7e24de482ddf5d2259e26
#
_cell.length_a   1.000
_cell.length_b   1.000
_cell.length_c   1.000
_cell.angle_alpha   90.00
_cell.angle_beta   90.00
_cell.angle_gamma   90.00
#
_symmetry.space_group_name_H-M   'P 1'
#
loop_
_entity.id
_entity.type
_entity.pdbx_description
1 polymer ?
#
loop_
_entity_poly.entity_id
_entity_poly.type
_entity_poly.pdbx_seq_one_letter_code
_entity_poly.pdbx_strand_id
1 'polypeptide(L)' 'MLSIGEFSKISHLTMKTLRYYDEIGLLKPAFIDPKNGYRYYDIFQLEIALLITRLKTYLFSLEEIKDILENREKTELLNS' A
#
# COMPACT_ATOMS: atom_id res chain seq x y z
N MET A 1 4.92 7.47 12.76
CA MET A 1 4.84 6.96 11.37
C MET A 1 6.19 6.44 10.91
N LEU A 2 6.18 5.56 9.93
CA LEU A 2 7.39 4.95 9.38
C LEU A 2 7.81 5.67 8.10
N SER A 3 9.10 5.92 7.94
CA SER A 3 9.61 6.42 6.67
C SER A 3 9.46 5.35 5.59
N ILE A 4 9.55 5.75 4.32
CA ILE A 4 9.48 4.78 3.22
C ILE A 4 10.61 3.75 3.33
N GLY A 5 11.80 4.14 3.81
CA GLY A 5 12.91 3.21 4.04
C GLY A 5 12.60 2.18 5.12
N GLU A 6 12.02 2.63 6.23
CA GLU A 6 11.60 1.75 7.31
C GLU A 6 10.49 0.80 6.86
N PHE A 7 9.49 1.34 6.17
CA PHE A 7 8.37 0.54 5.67
C PHE A 7 8.84 -0.47 4.62
N SER A 8 9.80 -0.10 3.78
CA SER A 8 10.43 -1.00 2.82
C SER A 8 11.02 -2.23 3.51
N LYS A 9 11.70 -2.02 4.63
CA LYS A 9 12.33 -3.12 5.38
C LYS A 9 11.31 -4.10 5.94
N ILE A 10 10.25 -3.60 6.56
CA ILE A 10 9.28 -4.49 7.21
C ILE A 10 8.30 -5.12 6.23
N SER A 11 8.03 -4.47 5.10
CA SER A 11 7.12 -5.00 4.09
C SER A 11 7.81 -5.91 3.07
N HIS A 12 9.14 -5.89 3.03
CA HIS A 12 9.96 -6.59 2.02
C HIS A 12 9.67 -6.09 0.60
N LEU A 13 9.14 -4.88 0.47
CA LEU A 13 8.97 -4.20 -0.81
C LEU A 13 10.05 -3.15 -0.97
N THR A 14 10.60 -3.01 -2.18
CA THR A 14 11.60 -1.96 -2.42
C THR A 14 10.95 -0.59 -2.36
N MET A 15 11.74 0.44 -2.06
CA MET A 15 11.27 1.81 -2.10
C MET A 15 10.74 2.19 -3.48
N LYS A 16 11.38 1.67 -4.53
CA LYS A 16 10.93 1.86 -5.92
C LYS A 16 9.53 1.30 -6.13
N THR A 17 9.27 0.10 -5.64
CA THR A 17 7.95 -0.53 -5.74
C THR A 17 6.92 0.26 -4.95
N LEU A 18 7.26 0.72 -3.75
CA LEU A 18 6.35 1.52 -2.93
C LEU A 18 5.98 2.84 -3.63
N ARG A 19 6.95 3.51 -4.27
CA ARG A 19 6.67 4.71 -5.05
C ARG A 19 5.75 4.43 -6.23
N TYR A 20 5.98 3.31 -6.90
CA TYR A 20 5.14 2.88 -8.02
C TYR A 20 3.71 2.60 -7.56
N TYR A 21 3.54 1.92 -6.43
CA TYR A 21 2.22 1.65 -5.86
C TYR A 21 1.47 2.93 -5.50
N ASP A 22 2.20 3.96 -5.06
CA ASP A 22 1.62 5.28 -4.84
C ASP A 22 1.15 5.89 -6.17
N GLU A 23 2.00 5.86 -7.19
CA GLU A 23 1.68 6.44 -8.51
C GLU A 23 0.41 5.84 -9.12
N ILE A 24 0.23 4.53 -9.02
CA ILE A 24 -0.93 3.85 -9.60
C ILE A 24 -2.14 3.82 -8.65
N GLY A 25 -2.01 4.41 -7.47
CA GLY A 25 -3.09 4.45 -6.47
C GLY A 25 -3.40 3.13 -5.81
N LEU A 26 -2.45 2.19 -5.81
CA LEU A 26 -2.63 0.88 -5.19
C LEU A 26 -2.39 0.93 -3.69
N LEU A 27 -1.34 1.62 -3.26
CA LEU A 27 -1.00 1.81 -1.86
C LEU A 27 -0.38 3.19 -1.69
N LYS A 28 -1.16 4.12 -1.18
CA LYS A 28 -0.71 5.49 -0.98
C LYS A 28 -0.13 5.65 0.42
N PRO A 29 0.95 6.47 0.58
CA PRO A 29 1.46 6.74 1.92
C PRO A 29 0.40 7.47 2.75
N ALA A 30 0.44 7.25 4.06
CA ALA A 30 -0.48 7.92 4.98
C ALA A 30 -0.21 9.43 5.05
N PHE A 31 1.03 9.83 4.80
CA PHE A 31 1.43 11.24 4.86
C PHE A 31 2.58 11.50 3.90
N ILE A 32 2.53 12.64 3.23
CA ILE A 32 3.66 13.15 2.43
C ILE A 32 4.03 14.51 3.01
N ASP A 33 5.27 14.66 3.46
CA ASP A 33 5.74 15.92 4.04
C ASP A 33 5.81 16.98 2.94
N PRO A 34 5.04 18.07 3.04
CA PRO A 34 5.03 19.09 1.99
C PRO A 34 6.34 19.86 1.87
N LYS A 35 7.19 19.80 2.91
CA LYS A 35 8.48 20.53 2.91
C LYS A 35 9.53 19.82 2.06
N ASN A 36 9.55 18.46 2.06
CA ASN A 36 10.61 17.71 1.41
C ASN A 36 10.09 16.60 0.49
N GLY A 37 8.77 16.38 0.45
CA GLY A 37 8.17 15.33 -0.37
C GLY A 37 8.39 13.93 0.14
N TYR A 38 8.91 13.75 1.36
CA TYR A 38 9.14 12.44 1.91
C TYR A 38 7.83 11.75 2.26
N ARG A 39 7.78 10.45 1.97
CA ARG A 39 6.61 9.61 2.18
C ARG A 39 6.72 8.88 3.52
N TYR A 40 5.61 8.89 4.27
CA TYR A 40 5.52 8.20 5.56
C TYR A 40 4.32 7.27 5.55
N TYR A 41 4.50 6.10 6.16
CA TYR A 41 3.50 5.03 6.18
C TYR A 41 3.09 4.74 7.62
N ASP A 42 1.82 4.38 7.79
CA ASP A 42 1.28 3.93 9.06
C ASP A 42 1.57 2.43 9.19
N ILE A 43 1.82 1.97 10.41
CA ILE A 43 2.06 0.54 10.65
C ILE A 43 0.87 -0.33 10.19
N PHE A 44 -0.35 0.21 10.24
CA PHE A 44 -1.54 -0.51 9.78
C PHE A 44 -1.53 -0.77 8.28
N GLN A 45 -0.77 -0.01 7.51
CA GLN A 45 -0.61 -0.23 6.07
C GLN A 45 0.23 -1.46 5.74
N LEU A 46 0.97 -1.98 6.72
CA LEU A 46 1.76 -3.20 6.53
C LEU A 46 0.86 -4.37 6.13
N GLU A 47 -0.30 -4.50 6.77
CA GLU A 47 -1.26 -5.55 6.48
C GLU A 47 -1.70 -5.52 5.01
N ILE A 48 -1.97 -4.31 4.50
CA ILE A 48 -2.34 -4.12 3.09
C ILE A 48 -1.18 -4.47 2.17
N ALA A 49 0.03 -4.02 2.50
CA ALA A 49 1.23 -4.33 1.71
C ALA A 49 1.45 -5.84 1.59
N LEU A 50 1.29 -6.56 2.69
CA LEU A 50 1.44 -8.02 2.72
C LEU A 50 0.34 -8.70 1.90
N LEU A 51 -0.88 -8.19 1.96
CA LEU A 51 -2.00 -8.71 1.17
C LEU A 51 -1.74 -8.53 -0.32
N ILE A 52 -1.24 -7.38 -0.74
CA ILE A 52 -0.88 -7.12 -2.14
C ILE A 52 0.13 -8.15 -2.62
N THR A 53 1.19 -8.37 -1.84
CA THR A 53 2.23 -9.34 -2.17
C THR A 53 1.66 -10.75 -2.30
N ARG A 54 0.78 -11.14 -1.38
CA ARG A 54 0.14 -12.46 -1.42
C ARG A 54 -0.72 -12.63 -2.66
N LEU A 55 -1.51 -11.62 -3.02
CA LEU A 55 -2.36 -11.67 -4.20
C LEU A 55 -1.52 -11.74 -5.50
N LYS A 56 -0.38 -11.04 -5.52
CA LYS A 56 0.57 -11.15 -6.65
C LYS A 56 1.09 -12.58 -6.77
N THR A 57 1.35 -13.24 -5.66
CA THR A 57 1.80 -14.64 -5.65
C THR A 57 0.78 -15.56 -6.30
N TYR A 58 -0.51 -15.24 -6.19
CA TYR A 58 -1.59 -15.97 -6.84
C TYR A 58 -1.86 -15.48 -8.26
N LEU A 59 -0.93 -14.72 -8.84
CA LEU A 59 -0.96 -14.24 -10.24
C LEU A 59 -2.05 -13.22 -10.56
N PHE A 60 -2.60 -12.56 -9.55
CA PHE A 60 -3.46 -11.41 -9.80
C PHE A 60 -2.64 -10.23 -10.34
N SER A 61 -3.19 -9.52 -11.31
CA SER A 61 -2.58 -8.29 -11.80
C SER A 61 -2.73 -7.17 -10.77
N LEU A 62 -1.91 -6.13 -10.86
CA LEU A 62 -2.02 -4.97 -9.96
C LEU A 62 -3.39 -4.30 -10.09
N GLU A 63 -3.95 -4.26 -11.30
CA GLU A 63 -5.27 -3.71 -11.55
C GLU A 63 -6.36 -4.52 -10.85
N GLU A 64 -6.28 -5.84 -10.93
CA GLU A 64 -7.21 -6.74 -10.22
C GLU A 64 -7.08 -6.58 -8.71
N ILE A 65 -5.86 -6.45 -8.20
CA ILE A 65 -5.60 -6.27 -6.77
C ILE A 65 -6.23 -4.95 -6.30
N LYS A 66 -6.06 -3.90 -7.08
CA LYS A 66 -6.65 -2.60 -6.77
C LYS A 66 -8.18 -2.69 -6.66
N ASP A 67 -8.81 -3.39 -7.58
CA ASP A 67 -10.26 -3.62 -7.54
C ASP A 67 -10.68 -4.41 -6.30
N ILE A 68 -9.92 -5.44 -5.95
CA ILE A 68 -10.19 -6.25 -4.74
C ILE A 68 -10.12 -5.38 -3.49
N LEU A 69 -9.10 -4.54 -3.37
CA LEU A 69 -8.94 -3.65 -2.20
C LEU A 69 -10.06 -2.63 -2.12
N GLU A 70 -10.45 -2.03 -3.23
CA GLU A 70 -11.55 -1.06 -3.27
C GLU A 70 -12.88 -1.70 -2.87
N ASN A 71 -13.15 -2.91 -3.35
CA ASN A 71 -14.37 -3.64 -3.00
C ASN A 71 -14.38 -4.06 -1.53
N ARG A 72 -13.22 -4.40 -0.97
CA ARG A 72 -13.09 -4.73 0.46
C ARG A 72 -13.46 -3.53 1.31
N GLU A 73 -12.99 -2.34 0.98
CA GLU A 73 -13.33 -1.10 1.69
C GLU A 73 -14.83 -0.81 1.64
N LYS A 74 -15.45 -0.96 0.47
CA LYS A 74 -16.89 -0.76 0.32
C LYS A 74 -17.69 -1.71 1.19
N THR A 75 -17.27 -2.98 1.24
CA THR A 75 -17.93 -3.99 2.08
C THR A 75 -17.83 -3.63 3.55
N GLU A 76 -16.67 -3.19 4.01
CA GLU A 76 -16.45 -2.78 5.38
C GLU A 76 -17.34 -1.58 5.76
N LEU A 77 -17.45 -0.60 4.87
CA LEU A 77 -18.31 0.57 5.10
C LEU A 77 -19.79 0.19 5.18
N LEU A 78 -20.25 -0.75 4.38
CA LEU A 78 -21.64 -1.22 4.38
C LEU A 78 -21.98 -2.01 5.63
N ASN A 79 -21.01 -2.66 6.24
CA ASN A 79 -21.19 -3.51 7.42
C ASN A 79 -20.93 -2.80 8.75
N SER A 80 -20.54 -1.53 8.71
CA SER A 80 -20.23 -0.77 9.94
C SER A 80 -21.43 -0.11 10.60
#